data_91e2c09f9d458f0efb162ffa7f9298d2
#
_entry.id   91e2c09f9d458f0efb162ffa7f9298d2
#
_cell.length_a   1.000
_cell.length_b   1.000
_cell.length_c   1.000
_cell.angle_alpha   90.00
_cell.angle_beta   90.00
_cell.angle_gamma   90.00
#
_symmetry.space_group_name_H-M   'P 1'
#
loop_
_entity.id
_entity.type
_entity.pdbx_description
1 polymer ?
#
loop_
_entity_poly.entity_id
_entity_poly.type
_entity_poly.pdbx_seq_one_letter_code
_entity_poly.pdbx_strand_id
1 'polypeptide(L)'
;MTAPVRNVWWDRLRGARSARGARPEPDRAAAGFAFGQGWARESESEREREPTAIAEPPRPGRLAAHFEANAEGPGIWKWRHYFEAYERHLAKFVGRSPRVVEIGVYSGGSLEMWKQYFGTGCEIIGVDIEEACRAYAGPSVEIVIGDQADPAFWAGFVERFDALDVVIDDGGHLPEQQIATLEALLPRLRDGGVYICEDVTGVENEFQDYCDGLARNLNAEEWISESPATVKPSGFQTQVHSIHRYPFLVAIERTPEPVAELIAPRHGTEWQPFFDGP
;
A
#
# COMPACT_ATOMS: atom_id res chain seq x y z
N MET A 1 15.06 -40.31 21.96
CA MET A 1 14.30 -39.13 22.41
C MET A 1 15.33 -38.06 22.73
N THR A 2 15.65 -37.24 21.79
CA THR A 2 16.60 -36.13 21.95
C THR A 2 15.79 -34.89 22.44
N ALA A 3 16.24 -34.32 23.53
CA ALA A 3 15.62 -33.10 24.09
C ALA A 3 15.73 -31.94 23.09
N PRO A 4 14.74 -31.07 22.99
CA PRO A 4 14.80 -29.91 22.08
C PRO A 4 15.92 -28.97 22.48
N VAL A 5 16.76 -28.58 21.53
CA VAL A 5 17.84 -27.60 21.73
C VAL A 5 17.20 -26.23 21.97
N ARG A 6 17.23 -25.76 23.22
CA ARG A 6 16.79 -24.41 23.60
C ARG A 6 17.70 -23.38 22.96
N ASN A 7 17.13 -22.50 22.17
CA ASN A 7 17.85 -21.40 21.53
C ASN A 7 18.13 -20.28 22.57
N VAL A 8 19.27 -20.37 23.24
CA VAL A 8 19.72 -19.51 24.37
C VAL A 8 19.70 -18.01 24.01
N TRP A 9 19.80 -17.68 22.74
CA TRP A 9 19.81 -16.29 22.27
C TRP A 9 18.45 -15.64 22.41
N TRP A 10 17.38 -16.33 22.07
CA TRP A 10 16.00 -15.85 22.20
C TRP A 10 15.55 -15.80 23.68
N ASP A 11 16.00 -16.74 24.50
CA ASP A 11 15.73 -16.70 25.94
C ASP A 11 16.42 -15.50 26.61
N ARG A 12 17.60 -15.07 26.15
CA ARG A 12 18.26 -13.83 26.59
C ARG A 12 17.48 -12.58 26.20
N LEU A 13 16.88 -12.53 24.99
CA LEU A 13 16.04 -11.40 24.58
C LEU A 13 14.72 -11.36 25.36
N ARG A 14 14.12 -12.48 25.69
CA ARG A 14 12.91 -12.56 26.54
C ARG A 14 13.21 -12.23 28.01
N GLY A 15 14.30 -12.71 28.54
CA GLY A 15 14.73 -12.42 29.92
C GLY A 15 15.03 -10.93 30.16
N ALA A 16 15.52 -10.23 29.15
CA ALA A 16 15.75 -8.78 29.20
C ALA A 16 14.47 -7.95 29.25
N ARG A 17 13.32 -8.51 28.81
CA ARG A 17 12.01 -7.82 28.90
C ARG A 17 11.36 -7.92 30.28
N SER A 18 11.62 -9.00 31.06
CA SER A 18 10.93 -9.25 32.33
C SER A 18 11.53 -8.55 33.55
N ALA A 19 12.73 -7.96 33.46
CA ALA A 19 13.46 -7.40 34.59
C ALA A 19 13.42 -5.85 34.68
N ARG A 20 12.71 -5.15 33.80
CA ARG A 20 12.57 -3.70 33.86
C ARG A 20 11.25 -3.33 34.55
N GLY A 21 11.35 -2.86 35.80
CA GLY A 21 10.25 -2.19 36.48
C GLY A 21 9.64 -1.12 35.58
N ALA A 22 8.31 -0.98 35.65
CA ALA A 22 7.47 -0.16 34.79
C ALA A 22 7.90 1.32 34.75
N ARG A 23 8.88 1.66 33.94
CA ARG A 23 8.94 2.98 33.31
C ARG A 23 7.91 2.97 32.19
N PRO A 24 7.10 4.04 32.02
CA PRO A 24 6.26 4.15 30.85
C PRO A 24 7.17 3.90 29.65
N GLU A 25 6.81 2.93 28.80
CA GLU A 25 7.58 2.70 27.57
C GLU A 25 7.53 4.00 26.76
N PRO A 26 8.67 4.48 26.27
CA PRO A 26 8.68 5.68 25.44
C PRO A 26 7.77 5.41 24.24
N ASP A 27 6.94 6.38 23.91
CA ASP A 27 6.17 6.34 22.68
C ASP A 27 7.15 6.23 21.49
N ARG A 28 7.26 5.03 20.96
CA ARG A 28 8.22 4.71 19.89
C ARG A 28 7.83 5.34 18.57
N ALA A 29 6.54 5.59 18.35
CA ALA A 29 6.07 6.29 17.16
C ALA A 29 6.51 7.76 17.22
N ALA A 30 6.32 8.43 18.35
CA ALA A 30 6.81 9.79 18.54
C ALA A 30 8.35 9.88 18.45
N ALA A 31 9.07 8.88 18.96
CA ALA A 31 10.52 8.83 18.86
C ALA A 31 11.00 8.66 17.41
N GLY A 32 10.33 7.80 16.63
CA GLY A 32 10.61 7.60 15.21
C GLY A 32 10.33 8.86 14.38
N PHE A 33 9.22 9.54 14.66
CA PHE A 33 8.88 10.81 14.02
C PHE A 33 9.95 11.89 14.31
N ALA A 34 10.34 12.05 15.58
CA ALA A 34 11.36 13.00 15.99
C ALA A 34 12.72 12.73 15.34
N PHE A 35 13.10 11.44 15.22
CA PHE A 35 14.32 11.05 14.50
C PHE A 35 14.26 11.47 13.01
N GLY A 36 13.15 11.19 12.33
CA GLY A 36 12.96 11.57 10.94
C GLY A 36 13.07 13.08 10.71
N GLN A 37 12.46 13.87 11.58
CA GLN A 37 12.54 15.33 11.55
C GLN A 37 13.95 15.85 11.81
N GLY A 38 14.71 15.20 12.71
CA GLY A 38 16.10 15.55 12.99
C GLY A 38 17.00 15.29 11.79
N TRP A 39 16.92 14.09 11.24
CA TRP A 39 17.68 13.67 10.08
C TRP A 39 17.40 14.53 8.83
N ALA A 40 16.13 14.89 8.59
CA ALA A 40 15.76 15.77 7.49
C ALA A 40 16.47 17.12 7.58
N ARG A 41 16.52 17.75 8.76
CA ARG A 41 17.18 19.05 8.99
C ARG A 41 18.70 18.97 8.77
N GLU A 42 19.34 17.89 9.20
CA GLU A 42 20.76 17.67 8.95
C GLU A 42 21.06 17.56 7.46
N SER A 43 20.23 16.77 6.73
CA SER A 43 20.37 16.58 5.28
C SER A 43 20.14 17.87 4.48
N GLU A 44 19.21 18.74 4.90
CA GLU A 44 19.01 20.05 4.29
C GLU A 44 20.23 20.94 4.48
N SER A 45 20.79 20.99 5.69
CA SER A 45 22.00 21.75 6.01
C SER A 45 23.22 21.28 5.21
N GLU A 46 23.36 19.98 4.96
CA GLU A 46 24.43 19.42 4.12
C GLU A 46 24.27 19.80 2.64
N ARG A 47 23.06 19.74 2.09
CA ARG A 47 22.77 20.13 0.69
C ARG A 47 22.99 21.61 0.43
N GLU A 48 22.75 22.47 1.41
CA GLU A 48 23.07 23.90 1.33
C GLU A 48 24.58 24.17 1.32
N ARG A 49 25.39 23.33 2.00
CA ARG A 49 26.84 23.44 2.05
C ARG A 49 27.55 22.89 0.82
N GLU A 50 27.01 21.77 0.28
CA GLU A 50 27.55 21.13 -0.92
C GLU A 50 26.38 20.84 -1.90
N PRO A 51 26.06 21.78 -2.79
CA PRO A 51 25.07 21.51 -3.82
C PRO A 51 25.59 20.38 -4.72
N THR A 52 25.08 19.19 -4.51
CA THR A 52 25.34 18.05 -5.38
C THR A 52 24.82 18.39 -6.78
N ALA A 53 25.62 18.21 -7.81
CA ALA A 53 25.15 18.31 -9.18
C ALA A 53 23.94 17.41 -9.34
N ILE A 54 22.78 18.01 -9.63
CA ILE A 54 21.55 17.27 -9.84
C ILE A 54 21.79 16.39 -11.05
N ALA A 55 21.84 15.08 -10.85
CA ALA A 55 21.83 14.11 -11.95
C ALA A 55 20.64 14.46 -12.86
N GLU A 56 20.79 14.30 -14.17
CA GLU A 56 19.65 14.46 -15.08
C GLU A 56 18.46 13.67 -14.51
N PRO A 57 17.26 14.30 -14.42
CA PRO A 57 16.10 13.58 -13.91
C PRO A 57 15.90 12.32 -14.76
N PRO A 58 15.55 11.18 -14.14
CA PRO A 58 15.23 9.98 -14.89
C PRO A 58 14.13 10.30 -15.91
N ARG A 59 14.16 9.62 -17.05
CA ARG A 59 13.10 9.79 -18.07
C ARG A 59 11.75 9.56 -17.41
N PRO A 60 10.76 10.44 -17.64
CA PRO A 60 9.44 10.29 -17.05
C PRO A 60 8.84 8.94 -17.46
N GLY A 61 8.19 8.27 -16.53
CA GLY A 61 7.39 7.08 -16.79
C GLY A 61 6.24 7.40 -17.76
N ARG A 62 5.53 6.38 -18.23
CA ARG A 62 4.44 6.52 -19.22
C ARG A 62 3.29 7.39 -18.68
N LEU A 63 2.94 7.24 -17.40
CA LEU A 63 1.88 8.03 -16.75
C LEU A 63 2.28 9.49 -16.61
N ALA A 64 3.49 9.75 -16.12
CA ALA A 64 4.00 11.12 -16.01
C ALA A 64 4.11 11.79 -17.37
N ALA A 65 4.54 11.07 -18.43
CA ALA A 65 4.62 11.59 -19.78
C ALA A 65 3.22 11.93 -20.34
N HIS A 66 2.20 11.10 -20.06
CA HIS A 66 0.81 11.40 -20.44
C HIS A 66 0.30 12.66 -19.73
N PHE A 67 0.53 12.75 -18.41
CA PHE A 67 0.11 13.89 -17.60
C PHE A 67 0.71 15.21 -18.12
N GLU A 68 2.02 15.24 -18.39
CA GLU A 68 2.70 16.43 -18.90
C GLU A 68 2.24 16.81 -20.34
N ALA A 69 1.81 15.83 -21.14
CA ALA A 69 1.29 16.05 -22.48
C ALA A 69 -0.18 16.47 -22.50
N ASN A 70 -0.93 16.34 -21.40
CA ASN A 70 -2.35 16.63 -21.33
C ASN A 70 -2.60 18.15 -21.23
N ALA A 71 -2.42 18.86 -22.33
CA ALA A 71 -2.57 20.32 -22.39
C ALA A 71 -4.00 20.80 -22.71
N GLU A 72 -4.85 19.94 -23.27
CA GLU A 72 -6.22 20.26 -23.67
C GLU A 72 -7.18 19.09 -23.33
N GLY A 73 -8.47 19.38 -23.21
CA GLY A 73 -9.49 18.38 -22.88
C GLY A 73 -9.73 18.21 -21.39
N PRO A 74 -10.24 17.05 -20.94
CA PRO A 74 -10.51 16.78 -19.53
C PRO A 74 -9.27 16.92 -18.67
N GLY A 75 -9.40 17.68 -17.55
CA GLY A 75 -8.30 18.01 -16.66
C GLY A 75 -7.86 16.79 -15.83
N ILE A 76 -6.56 16.76 -15.50
CA ILE A 76 -5.97 15.82 -14.55
C ILE A 76 -5.31 16.64 -13.45
N TRP A 77 -5.61 16.31 -12.20
CA TRP A 77 -5.00 16.97 -11.05
C TRP A 77 -4.38 15.92 -10.12
N LYS A 78 -3.08 15.72 -10.24
CA LYS A 78 -2.32 14.70 -9.48
C LYS A 78 -0.97 15.28 -9.03
N TRP A 79 -0.49 14.84 -7.89
CA TRP A 79 0.85 15.14 -7.45
C TRP A 79 1.89 14.44 -8.34
N ARG A 80 2.92 15.15 -8.79
CA ARG A 80 3.95 14.59 -9.68
C ARG A 80 4.67 13.36 -9.11
N HIS A 81 4.92 13.35 -7.81
CA HIS A 81 5.60 12.22 -7.16
C HIS A 81 4.73 10.95 -7.05
N TYR A 82 3.42 11.03 -7.26
CA TYR A 82 2.56 9.84 -7.30
C TYR A 82 2.85 8.95 -8.50
N PHE A 83 3.30 9.52 -9.62
CA PHE A 83 3.52 8.75 -10.85
C PHE A 83 4.56 7.65 -10.67
N GLU A 84 5.60 7.85 -9.87
CA GLU A 84 6.57 6.81 -9.56
C GLU A 84 5.93 5.64 -8.78
N ALA A 85 5.08 5.95 -7.80
CA ALA A 85 4.36 4.94 -7.03
C ALA A 85 3.36 4.18 -7.93
N TYR A 86 2.60 4.88 -8.78
CA TYR A 86 1.71 4.23 -9.75
C TYR A 86 2.46 3.27 -10.68
N GLU A 87 3.54 3.72 -11.32
CA GLU A 87 4.34 2.88 -12.21
C GLU A 87 4.88 1.64 -11.49
N ARG A 88 5.34 1.81 -10.26
CA ARG A 88 5.86 0.71 -9.44
C ARG A 88 4.82 -0.38 -9.18
N HIS A 89 3.62 0.01 -8.79
CA HIS A 89 2.58 -0.92 -8.37
C HIS A 89 1.70 -1.41 -9.51
N LEU A 90 1.49 -0.59 -10.55
CA LEU A 90 0.51 -0.83 -11.60
C LEU A 90 1.10 -1.39 -12.90
N ALA A 91 2.43 -1.31 -13.12
CA ALA A 91 3.06 -1.79 -14.35
C ALA A 91 2.75 -3.26 -14.67
N LYS A 92 2.55 -4.08 -13.65
CA LYS A 92 2.19 -5.51 -13.79
C LYS A 92 0.85 -5.75 -14.50
N PHE A 93 -0.04 -4.75 -14.56
CA PHE A 93 -1.36 -4.86 -15.19
C PHE A 93 -1.39 -4.34 -16.64
N VAL A 94 -0.32 -3.70 -17.11
CA VAL A 94 -0.25 -3.17 -18.48
C VAL A 94 -0.43 -4.28 -19.49
N GLY A 95 -1.40 -4.13 -20.41
CA GLY A 95 -1.74 -5.11 -21.43
C GLY A 95 -2.46 -6.36 -20.93
N ARG A 96 -2.95 -6.35 -19.66
CA ARG A 96 -3.65 -7.49 -19.06
C ARG A 96 -5.15 -7.28 -18.89
N SER A 97 -5.70 -6.24 -19.52
CA SER A 97 -7.14 -5.93 -19.44
C SER A 97 -7.67 -5.85 -18.01
N PRO A 98 -7.06 -5.05 -17.12
CA PRO A 98 -7.49 -4.98 -15.73
C PRO A 98 -8.87 -4.32 -15.59
N ARG A 99 -9.57 -4.69 -14.52
CA ARG A 99 -10.73 -3.96 -14.02
C ARG A 99 -10.29 -2.99 -12.93
N VAL A 100 -10.45 -1.72 -13.22
CA VAL A 100 -9.99 -0.59 -12.40
C VAL A 100 -11.17 0.15 -11.82
N VAL A 101 -11.14 0.45 -10.54
CA VAL A 101 -12.07 1.39 -9.90
C VAL A 101 -11.30 2.66 -9.55
N GLU A 102 -11.78 3.82 -9.97
CA GLU A 102 -11.30 5.13 -9.52
C GLU A 102 -12.42 5.85 -8.79
N ILE A 103 -12.17 6.23 -7.55
CA ILE A 103 -13.04 7.07 -6.74
C ILE A 103 -12.53 8.50 -6.89
N GLY A 104 -13.44 9.44 -7.22
CA GLY A 104 -13.07 10.81 -7.58
C GLY A 104 -12.80 10.94 -9.09
N VAL A 105 -13.88 11.05 -9.88
CA VAL A 105 -13.79 11.24 -11.35
C VAL A 105 -13.46 12.69 -11.70
N TYR A 106 -14.01 13.64 -10.94
CA TYR A 106 -13.80 15.08 -11.08
C TYR A 106 -13.98 15.58 -12.53
N SER A 107 -12.88 15.87 -13.23
CA SER A 107 -12.87 16.35 -14.62
C SER A 107 -12.65 15.24 -15.66
N GLY A 108 -12.57 13.98 -15.25
CA GLY A 108 -12.52 12.79 -16.11
C GLY A 108 -11.21 12.53 -16.86
N GLY A 109 -10.19 13.38 -16.71
CA GLY A 109 -8.94 13.23 -17.45
C GLY A 109 -8.11 12.02 -17.03
N SER A 110 -8.15 11.64 -15.76
CA SER A 110 -7.49 10.46 -15.22
C SER A 110 -8.04 9.15 -15.83
N LEU A 111 -9.34 9.09 -16.13
CA LEU A 111 -9.95 7.91 -16.77
C LEU A 111 -9.31 7.59 -18.12
N GLU A 112 -9.03 8.62 -18.94
CA GLU A 112 -8.36 8.43 -20.22
C GLU A 112 -6.88 8.09 -20.03
N MET A 113 -6.22 8.69 -19.03
CA MET A 113 -4.85 8.35 -18.66
C MET A 113 -4.73 6.85 -18.31
N TRP A 114 -5.64 6.32 -17.50
CA TRP A 114 -5.65 4.90 -17.14
C TRP A 114 -5.90 4.00 -18.34
N LYS A 115 -6.85 4.36 -19.22
CA LYS A 115 -7.11 3.60 -20.47
C LYS A 115 -5.86 3.49 -21.33
N GLN A 116 -5.16 4.59 -21.52
CA GLN A 116 -3.93 4.60 -22.32
C GLN A 116 -2.80 3.85 -21.65
N TYR A 117 -2.70 3.93 -20.32
CA TYR A 117 -1.68 3.23 -19.56
C TYR A 117 -1.86 1.71 -19.61
N PHE A 118 -3.04 1.23 -19.24
CA PHE A 118 -3.31 -0.21 -19.18
C PHE A 118 -3.53 -0.83 -20.57
N GLY A 119 -4.00 -0.06 -21.53
CA GLY A 119 -4.21 -0.51 -22.90
C GLY A 119 -5.60 -1.08 -23.16
N THR A 120 -5.76 -1.67 -24.36
CA THR A 120 -7.03 -2.22 -24.84
C THR A 120 -7.54 -3.33 -23.94
N GLY A 121 -8.85 -3.31 -23.64
CA GLY A 121 -9.50 -4.27 -22.77
C GLY A 121 -9.51 -3.87 -21.28
N CYS A 122 -8.90 -2.77 -20.89
CA CYS A 122 -9.08 -2.19 -19.57
C CYS A 122 -10.53 -1.76 -19.38
N GLU A 123 -11.15 -2.17 -18.30
CA GLU A 123 -12.47 -1.73 -17.84
C GLU A 123 -12.29 -0.77 -16.68
N ILE A 124 -12.86 0.45 -16.78
CA ILE A 124 -12.78 1.45 -15.74
C ILE A 124 -14.17 1.70 -15.17
N ILE A 125 -14.27 1.68 -13.86
CA ILE A 125 -15.46 2.06 -13.10
C ILE A 125 -15.08 3.32 -12.32
N GLY A 126 -15.58 4.47 -12.76
CA GLY A 126 -15.44 5.73 -12.05
C GLY A 126 -16.56 5.89 -11.02
N VAL A 127 -16.23 6.22 -9.80
CA VAL A 127 -17.18 6.54 -8.72
C VAL A 127 -17.06 8.02 -8.38
N ASP A 128 -18.17 8.72 -8.35
CA ASP A 128 -18.21 10.12 -7.95
C ASP A 128 -19.55 10.45 -7.28
N ILE A 129 -19.59 11.47 -6.45
CA ILE A 129 -20.84 11.97 -5.84
C ILE A 129 -21.59 12.90 -6.79
N GLU A 130 -20.89 13.52 -7.76
CA GLU A 130 -21.43 14.50 -8.67
C GLU A 130 -22.10 13.84 -9.89
N GLU A 131 -23.41 14.07 -10.06
CA GLU A 131 -24.18 13.56 -11.21
C GLU A 131 -23.60 13.98 -12.57
N ALA A 132 -22.94 15.14 -12.63
CA ALA A 132 -22.32 15.64 -13.85
C ALA A 132 -21.23 14.73 -14.39
N CYS A 133 -20.58 13.92 -13.53
CA CYS A 133 -19.55 12.97 -13.91
C CYS A 133 -20.05 11.87 -14.85
N ARG A 134 -21.37 11.61 -14.92
CA ARG A 134 -21.95 10.67 -15.91
C ARG A 134 -21.60 11.03 -17.36
N ALA A 135 -21.27 12.27 -17.64
CA ALA A 135 -20.86 12.73 -18.95
C ALA A 135 -19.55 12.06 -19.44
N TYR A 136 -18.75 11.51 -18.53
CA TYR A 136 -17.48 10.84 -18.85
C TYR A 136 -17.66 9.34 -19.13
N ALA A 137 -18.88 8.81 -19.00
CA ALA A 137 -19.17 7.42 -19.37
C ALA A 137 -18.94 7.19 -20.87
N GLY A 138 -18.42 6.03 -21.23
CA GLY A 138 -18.13 5.69 -22.63
C GLY A 138 -17.70 4.24 -22.78
N PRO A 139 -17.19 3.86 -23.95
CA PRO A 139 -16.65 2.52 -24.16
C PRO A 139 -15.57 2.20 -23.14
N SER A 140 -15.75 1.11 -22.38
CA SER A 140 -14.86 0.66 -21.30
C SER A 140 -14.77 1.60 -20.08
N VAL A 141 -15.67 2.59 -19.97
CA VAL A 141 -15.78 3.46 -18.78
C VAL A 141 -17.23 3.49 -18.32
N GLU A 142 -17.47 2.98 -17.15
CA GLU A 142 -18.75 3.10 -16.47
C GLU A 142 -18.65 4.12 -15.34
N ILE A 143 -19.64 5.00 -15.19
CA ILE A 143 -19.71 5.97 -14.09
C ILE A 143 -20.85 5.59 -13.16
N VAL A 144 -20.51 5.39 -11.90
CA VAL A 144 -21.44 5.09 -10.80
C VAL A 144 -21.47 6.30 -9.87
N ILE A 145 -22.66 6.84 -9.67
CA ILE A 145 -22.85 7.96 -8.75
C ILE A 145 -23.22 7.43 -7.37
N GLY A 146 -22.47 7.87 -6.36
CA GLY A 146 -22.72 7.51 -4.97
C GLY A 146 -21.82 8.24 -3.99
N ASP A 147 -22.21 8.21 -2.73
CA ASP A 147 -21.45 8.81 -1.65
C ASP A 147 -20.43 7.78 -1.12
N GLN A 148 -19.16 8.14 -1.18
CA GLN A 148 -18.04 7.35 -0.66
C GLN A 148 -18.16 7.05 0.84
N ALA A 149 -18.83 7.92 1.60
CA ALA A 149 -19.04 7.72 3.03
C ALA A 149 -20.21 6.77 3.35
N ASP A 150 -21.05 6.40 2.36
CA ASP A 150 -22.25 5.59 2.59
C ASP A 150 -21.97 4.08 2.50
N PRO A 151 -22.05 3.33 3.61
CA PRO A 151 -21.90 1.86 3.58
C PRO A 151 -22.97 1.16 2.73
N ALA A 152 -24.16 1.74 2.59
CA ALA A 152 -25.23 1.15 1.77
C ALA A 152 -24.91 1.27 0.27
N PHE A 153 -24.27 2.38 -0.13
CA PHE A 153 -23.73 2.51 -1.48
C PHE A 153 -22.73 1.40 -1.78
N TRP A 154 -21.75 1.20 -0.89
CA TRP A 154 -20.72 0.16 -1.09
C TRP A 154 -21.32 -1.25 -1.10
N ALA A 155 -22.30 -1.54 -0.27
CA ALA A 155 -22.99 -2.83 -0.29
C ALA A 155 -23.60 -3.13 -1.68
N GLY A 156 -24.30 -2.17 -2.28
CA GLY A 156 -24.85 -2.31 -3.63
C GLY A 156 -23.77 -2.33 -4.72
N PHE A 157 -22.69 -1.56 -4.53
CA PHE A 157 -21.57 -1.52 -5.48
C PHE A 157 -20.87 -2.89 -5.60
N VAL A 158 -20.54 -3.51 -4.47
CA VAL A 158 -19.81 -4.80 -4.46
C VAL A 158 -20.66 -5.99 -4.89
N GLU A 159 -22.00 -5.88 -4.85
CA GLU A 159 -22.90 -6.89 -5.46
C GLU A 159 -22.80 -6.88 -7.00
N ARG A 160 -22.51 -5.73 -7.57
CA ARG A 160 -22.41 -5.52 -9.02
C ARG A 160 -20.97 -5.68 -9.54
N PHE A 161 -20.02 -5.21 -8.79
CA PHE A 161 -18.60 -5.17 -9.17
C PHE A 161 -17.76 -5.92 -8.15
N ASP A 162 -17.53 -7.17 -8.39
CA ASP A 162 -16.58 -8.01 -7.70
C ASP A 162 -15.30 -8.20 -8.54
N ALA A 163 -14.30 -8.85 -7.98
CA ALA A 163 -13.10 -9.24 -8.70
C ALA A 163 -12.39 -8.09 -9.42
N LEU A 164 -11.94 -7.11 -8.64
CA LEU A 164 -11.19 -5.93 -9.08
C LEU A 164 -9.70 -6.22 -9.17
N ASP A 165 -8.98 -5.56 -10.06
CA ASP A 165 -7.53 -5.65 -10.17
C ASP A 165 -6.83 -4.44 -9.53
N VAL A 166 -7.41 -3.26 -9.71
CA VAL A 166 -6.86 -1.99 -9.21
C VAL A 166 -7.98 -1.15 -8.61
N VAL A 167 -7.71 -0.56 -7.46
CA VAL A 167 -8.54 0.50 -6.86
C VAL A 167 -7.66 1.72 -6.63
N ILE A 168 -8.13 2.89 -7.07
CA ILE A 168 -7.51 4.19 -6.85
C ILE A 168 -8.54 5.05 -6.13
N ASP A 169 -8.27 5.36 -4.88
CA ASP A 169 -9.09 6.22 -4.04
C ASP A 169 -8.50 7.64 -4.03
N ASP A 170 -9.06 8.48 -4.87
CA ASP A 170 -8.79 9.91 -5.03
C ASP A 170 -10.09 10.71 -4.84
N GLY A 171 -10.90 10.30 -3.86
CA GLY A 171 -12.25 10.81 -3.64
C GLY A 171 -12.30 12.06 -2.76
N GLY A 172 -13.03 11.98 -1.64
CA GLY A 172 -13.26 13.11 -0.76
C GLY A 172 -12.16 13.39 0.26
N HIS A 173 -11.15 12.53 0.38
CA HIS A 173 -9.93 12.63 1.23
C HIS A 173 -10.17 12.72 2.73
N LEU A 174 -11.42 12.54 3.20
CA LEU A 174 -11.69 12.44 4.63
C LEU A 174 -11.34 11.04 5.12
N PRO A 175 -10.70 10.89 6.30
CA PRO A 175 -10.30 9.59 6.81
C PRO A 175 -11.42 8.56 6.86
N GLU A 176 -12.63 8.95 7.28
CA GLU A 176 -13.80 8.08 7.32
C GLU A 176 -14.23 7.58 5.93
N GLN A 177 -14.08 8.41 4.89
CA GLN A 177 -14.38 8.04 3.51
C GLN A 177 -13.33 7.05 2.99
N GLN A 178 -12.06 7.33 3.23
CA GLN A 178 -10.93 6.46 2.84
C GLN A 178 -11.02 5.09 3.52
N ILE A 179 -11.39 5.06 4.82
CA ILE A 179 -11.60 3.81 5.57
C ILE A 179 -12.78 3.03 4.98
N ALA A 180 -13.92 3.69 4.72
CA ALA A 180 -15.11 3.03 4.18
C ALA A 180 -14.82 2.40 2.81
N THR A 181 -14.12 3.10 1.92
CA THR A 181 -13.69 2.58 0.62
C THR A 181 -12.74 1.40 0.77
N LEU A 182 -11.74 1.53 1.64
CA LEU A 182 -10.76 0.48 1.88
C LEU A 182 -11.43 -0.81 2.37
N GLU A 183 -12.29 -0.72 3.38
CA GLU A 183 -13.01 -1.87 3.95
C GLU A 183 -13.94 -2.53 2.92
N ALA A 184 -14.57 -1.73 2.07
CA ALA A 184 -15.45 -2.25 1.03
C ALA A 184 -14.70 -2.94 -0.11
N LEU A 185 -13.61 -2.36 -0.61
CA LEU A 185 -12.99 -2.75 -1.87
C LEU A 185 -11.72 -3.58 -1.75
N LEU A 186 -10.93 -3.46 -0.66
CA LEU A 186 -9.74 -4.31 -0.46
C LEU A 186 -10.07 -5.82 -0.50
N PRO A 187 -11.16 -6.30 0.12
CA PRO A 187 -11.56 -7.69 0.04
C PRO A 187 -12.03 -8.14 -1.36
N ARG A 188 -12.33 -7.21 -2.24
CA ARG A 188 -12.80 -7.48 -3.62
C ARG A 188 -11.68 -7.48 -4.66
N LEU A 189 -10.48 -7.10 -4.26
CA LEU A 189 -9.32 -7.24 -5.13
C LEU A 189 -9.01 -8.72 -5.39
N ARG A 190 -8.68 -9.03 -6.63
CA ARG A 190 -8.11 -10.33 -7.01
C ARG A 190 -6.75 -10.54 -6.35
N ASP A 191 -6.27 -11.76 -6.36
CA ASP A 191 -4.91 -12.06 -5.95
C ASP A 191 -3.91 -11.27 -6.81
N GLY A 192 -2.93 -10.63 -6.16
CA GLY A 192 -2.01 -9.70 -6.79
C GLY A 192 -2.59 -8.31 -7.11
N GLY A 193 -3.87 -8.05 -6.76
CA GLY A 193 -4.51 -6.74 -6.94
C GLY A 193 -3.89 -5.65 -6.08
N VAL A 194 -4.18 -4.39 -6.41
CA VAL A 194 -3.59 -3.21 -5.77
C VAL A 194 -4.67 -2.21 -5.38
N TYR A 195 -4.64 -1.76 -4.14
CA TYR A 195 -5.38 -0.61 -3.63
C TYR A 195 -4.41 0.57 -3.44
N ILE A 196 -4.74 1.73 -3.99
CA ILE A 196 -3.99 2.98 -3.79
C ILE A 196 -4.95 4.01 -3.22
N CYS A 197 -4.54 4.67 -2.13
CA CYS A 197 -5.25 5.81 -1.56
C CYS A 197 -4.37 7.05 -1.66
N GLU A 198 -4.94 8.10 -2.22
CA GLU A 198 -4.28 9.39 -2.45
C GLU A 198 -4.66 10.40 -1.37
N ASP A 199 -3.90 11.48 -1.30
CA ASP A 199 -4.12 12.65 -0.45
C ASP A 199 -4.29 12.33 1.04
N VAL A 200 -3.56 11.32 1.51
CA VAL A 200 -3.44 10.97 2.93
C VAL A 200 -2.52 11.97 3.60
N THR A 201 -3.08 13.11 4.00
CA THR A 201 -2.33 14.27 4.49
C THR A 201 -2.45 14.47 6.01
N GLY A 202 -1.48 15.17 6.60
CA GLY A 202 -1.46 15.50 8.02
C GLY A 202 -0.76 14.45 8.88
N VAL A 203 -0.10 14.92 9.95
CA VAL A 203 0.61 14.04 10.91
C VAL A 203 -0.40 13.28 11.79
N GLU A 204 -1.47 13.96 12.17
CA GLU A 204 -2.60 13.38 12.88
C GLU A 204 -3.70 13.07 11.86
N ASN A 205 -3.75 11.84 11.37
CA ASN A 205 -4.69 11.39 10.34
C ASN A 205 -5.17 9.97 10.68
N GLU A 206 -6.47 9.83 10.92
CA GLU A 206 -7.08 8.56 11.37
C GLU A 206 -6.94 7.43 10.34
N PHE A 207 -6.89 7.74 9.05
CA PHE A 207 -6.63 6.72 8.03
C PHE A 207 -5.19 6.20 8.11
N GLN A 208 -4.21 7.06 8.45
CA GLN A 208 -2.84 6.60 8.70
C GLN A 208 -2.77 5.67 9.92
N ASP A 209 -3.46 6.02 11.01
CA ASP A 209 -3.53 5.18 12.22
C ASP A 209 -4.22 3.85 11.90
N TYR A 210 -5.26 3.87 11.08
CA TYR A 210 -5.93 2.66 10.61
C TYR A 210 -4.96 1.76 9.81
N CYS A 211 -4.20 2.34 8.88
CA CYS A 211 -3.18 1.61 8.11
C CYS A 211 -2.04 1.09 8.98
N ASP A 212 -1.68 1.77 10.08
CA ASP A 212 -0.72 1.26 11.07
C ASP A 212 -1.26 0.00 11.76
N GLY A 213 -2.55 -0.02 12.09
CA GLY A 213 -3.24 -1.20 12.59
C GLY A 213 -3.18 -2.36 11.60
N LEU A 214 -3.43 -2.10 10.32
CA LEU A 214 -3.29 -3.12 9.27
C LEU A 214 -1.85 -3.62 9.13
N ALA A 215 -0.87 -2.72 9.15
CA ALA A 215 0.55 -3.10 9.04
C ALA A 215 1.01 -3.99 10.21
N ARG A 216 0.48 -3.79 11.42
CA ARG A 216 0.75 -4.67 12.56
C ARG A 216 0.23 -6.10 12.33
N ASN A 217 -0.86 -6.26 11.60
CA ASN A 217 -1.39 -7.59 11.26
C ASN A 217 -0.45 -8.40 10.34
N LEU A 218 0.45 -7.75 9.56
CA LEU A 218 1.47 -8.45 8.79
C LEU A 218 2.50 -9.18 9.68
N ASN A 219 2.56 -8.83 10.97
CA ASN A 219 3.48 -9.41 11.95
C ASN A 219 2.74 -9.93 13.19
N ALA A 220 1.45 -10.29 13.06
CA ALA A 220 0.60 -10.68 14.19
C ALA A 220 0.99 -12.04 14.78
N GLU A 221 1.53 -12.95 13.96
CA GLU A 221 1.94 -14.27 14.41
C GLU A 221 3.36 -14.24 14.98
N GLU A 222 3.53 -14.85 16.16
CA GLU A 222 4.85 -15.00 16.77
C GLU A 222 5.56 -16.23 16.19
N TRP A 223 6.78 -15.98 15.74
CA TRP A 223 7.66 -17.06 15.31
C TRP A 223 8.22 -17.84 16.51
N ILE A 224 8.02 -19.16 16.51
CA ILE A 224 8.61 -20.08 17.48
C ILE A 224 9.80 -20.77 16.79
N SER A 225 10.98 -20.66 17.41
CA SER A 225 12.23 -21.18 16.87
C SER A 225 12.28 -22.72 16.91
N GLU A 226 11.74 -23.34 15.86
CA GLU A 226 12.01 -24.72 15.53
C GLU A 226 12.73 -24.77 14.17
N SER A 227 13.43 -25.85 13.88
CA SER A 227 14.16 -25.97 12.60
C SER A 227 13.61 -27.16 11.79
N PRO A 228 13.11 -26.93 10.56
CA PRO A 228 12.87 -25.64 9.91
C PRO A 228 11.77 -24.86 10.62
N ALA A 229 11.92 -23.53 10.70
CA ALA A 229 10.88 -22.68 11.26
C ALA A 229 9.70 -22.65 10.28
N THR A 230 8.54 -23.07 10.78
CA THR A 230 7.28 -23.05 10.02
C THR A 230 6.23 -22.34 10.85
N VAL A 231 5.58 -21.36 10.27
CA VAL A 231 4.50 -20.60 10.91
C VAL A 231 3.27 -20.65 10.01
N LYS A 232 2.12 -20.99 10.59
CA LYS A 232 0.86 -20.85 9.89
C LYS A 232 0.48 -19.36 9.88
N PRO A 233 0.39 -18.75 8.70
CA PRO A 233 0.06 -17.34 8.61
C PRO A 233 -1.39 -17.08 9.07
N SER A 234 -1.64 -15.88 9.58
CA SER A 234 -2.99 -15.39 9.85
C SER A 234 -3.78 -15.22 8.54
N GLY A 235 -5.11 -15.15 8.64
CA GLY A 235 -5.96 -14.88 7.47
C GLY A 235 -5.59 -13.58 6.76
N PHE A 236 -5.11 -12.55 7.48
CA PHE A 236 -4.65 -11.32 6.89
C PHE A 236 -3.32 -11.50 6.13
N GLN A 237 -2.35 -12.19 6.73
CA GLN A 237 -1.04 -12.48 6.10
C GLN A 237 -1.15 -13.34 4.83
N THR A 238 -2.21 -14.17 4.71
CA THR A 238 -2.45 -14.93 3.46
C THR A 238 -3.01 -14.07 2.35
N GLN A 239 -3.60 -12.93 2.67
CA GLN A 239 -4.34 -12.07 1.73
C GLN A 239 -3.59 -10.79 1.36
N VAL A 240 -2.87 -10.19 2.28
CA VAL A 240 -2.13 -8.94 2.08
C VAL A 240 -0.64 -9.23 2.03
N HIS A 241 -0.03 -8.86 0.91
CA HIS A 241 1.40 -9.03 0.67
C HIS A 241 2.21 -7.91 1.33
N SER A 242 1.78 -6.67 1.14
CA SER A 242 2.55 -5.51 1.59
C SER A 242 1.71 -4.24 1.69
N ILE A 243 2.17 -3.31 2.52
CA ILE A 243 1.64 -1.97 2.67
C ILE A 243 2.80 -1.00 2.49
N HIS A 244 2.68 -0.11 1.50
CA HIS A 244 3.69 0.89 1.16
C HIS A 244 3.19 2.28 1.48
N ARG A 245 4.08 3.14 1.97
CA ARG A 245 3.79 4.54 2.27
C ARG A 245 4.73 5.44 1.49
N TYR A 246 4.13 6.42 0.84
CA TYR A 246 4.79 7.50 0.13
C TYR A 246 4.30 8.84 0.71
N PRO A 247 4.93 9.97 0.43
CA PRO A 247 4.34 11.24 0.78
C PRO A 247 2.92 11.34 0.23
N PHE A 248 1.93 11.47 1.11
CA PHE A 248 0.49 11.60 0.84
C PHE A 248 -0.17 10.40 0.13
N LEU A 249 0.49 9.24 -0.01
CA LEU A 249 -0.08 8.09 -0.70
C LEU A 249 0.20 6.79 0.06
N VAL A 250 -0.80 5.93 0.13
CA VAL A 250 -0.70 4.58 0.66
C VAL A 250 -1.04 3.58 -0.44
N ALA A 251 -0.21 2.56 -0.65
CA ALA A 251 -0.51 1.45 -1.55
C ALA A 251 -0.51 0.12 -0.78
N ILE A 252 -1.54 -0.69 -1.00
CA ILE A 252 -1.70 -2.02 -0.41
C ILE A 252 -1.77 -3.05 -1.53
N GLU A 253 -0.90 -4.05 -1.48
CA GLU A 253 -0.90 -5.13 -2.46
C GLU A 253 -1.49 -6.41 -1.87
N ARG A 254 -2.38 -7.03 -2.63
CA ARG A 254 -2.84 -8.40 -2.37
C ARG A 254 -1.73 -9.40 -2.68
N THR A 255 -1.69 -10.47 -1.90
CA THR A 255 -0.79 -11.60 -2.18
C THR A 255 -1.13 -12.21 -3.55
N PRO A 256 -0.15 -12.39 -4.46
CA PRO A 256 -0.42 -12.93 -5.80
C PRO A 256 -0.81 -14.42 -5.77
N GLU A 257 -0.36 -15.15 -4.76
CA GLU A 257 -0.72 -16.54 -4.51
C GLU A 257 -0.85 -16.73 -3.00
N PRO A 258 -2.01 -17.21 -2.49
CA PRO A 258 -2.17 -17.45 -1.06
C PRO A 258 -1.11 -18.39 -0.51
N VAL A 259 -0.44 -17.97 0.56
CA VAL A 259 0.63 -18.73 1.20
C VAL A 259 0.03 -19.58 2.33
N ALA A 260 0.15 -20.90 2.22
CA ALA A 260 -0.36 -21.82 3.25
C ALA A 260 0.50 -21.84 4.52
N GLU A 261 1.82 -21.68 4.37
CA GLU A 261 2.80 -21.71 5.44
C GLU A 261 3.95 -20.74 5.15
N LEU A 262 4.41 -20.04 6.18
CA LEU A 262 5.66 -19.26 6.14
C LEU A 262 6.79 -20.18 6.62
N ILE A 263 7.73 -20.48 5.72
CA ILE A 263 8.80 -21.44 5.98
C ILE A 263 10.16 -20.76 5.87
N ALA A 264 11.00 -20.92 6.87
CA ALA A 264 12.40 -20.47 6.86
C ALA A 264 13.35 -21.66 6.81
N PRO A 265 13.62 -22.22 5.61
CA PRO A 265 14.53 -23.35 5.48
C PRO A 265 15.97 -22.91 5.70
N ARG A 266 16.81 -23.86 6.12
CA ARG A 266 18.26 -23.66 6.20
C ARG A 266 18.93 -24.26 4.98
N HIS A 267 19.85 -23.51 4.37
CA HIS A 267 20.68 -23.97 3.25
C HIS A 267 22.16 -23.74 3.57
N GLY A 268 23.01 -24.64 3.09
CA GLY A 268 24.44 -24.65 3.37
C GLY A 268 24.82 -25.65 4.45
N THR A 269 26.12 -25.87 4.57
CA THR A 269 26.70 -26.85 5.51
C THR A 269 27.51 -26.24 6.64
N GLU A 270 27.83 -24.92 6.51
CA GLU A 270 28.62 -24.20 7.48
C GLU A 270 27.74 -23.13 8.15
N TRP A 271 27.69 -23.16 9.48
CA TRP A 271 26.89 -22.24 10.28
C TRP A 271 27.79 -21.38 11.16
N GLN A 272 27.22 -20.45 11.88
CA GLN A 272 27.94 -19.56 12.77
C GLN A 272 28.75 -20.36 13.80
N PRO A 273 30.06 -20.00 14.03
CA PRO A 273 31.00 -20.82 14.82
C PRO A 273 30.64 -20.92 16.32
N PHE A 274 29.67 -20.17 16.80
CA PHE A 274 29.18 -20.26 18.18
C PHE A 274 27.89 -21.10 18.32
N PHE A 275 27.39 -21.72 17.24
CA PHE A 275 26.39 -22.76 17.28
C PHE A 275 27.09 -24.12 17.22
N ASP A 276 27.19 -24.79 18.36
CA ASP A 276 27.58 -26.19 18.41
C ASP A 276 26.48 -27.01 17.71
N GLY A 277 26.69 -27.32 16.43
CA GLY A 277 26.04 -28.31 15.59
C GLY A 277 24.54 -28.53 15.64
N PRO A 278 24.00 -29.31 14.71
CA PRO A 278 22.57 -29.59 14.65
C PRO A 278 22.03 -30.33 15.84
#